data_d19ded3a5be94f526a5d4a7e7417e97a
#
_entry.id   d19ded3a5be94f526a5d4a7e7417e97a
#
_cell.length_a   1.000
_cell.length_b   1.000
_cell.length_c   1.000
_cell.angle_alpha   90.00
_cell.angle_beta   90.00
_cell.angle_gamma   90.00
#
_symmetry.space_group_name_H-M   'P 1'
#
loop_
_entity.id
_entity.type
_entity.pdbx_description
1 polymer ?
#
loop_
_entity_poly.entity_id
_entity_poly.type
_entity_poly.pdbx_seq_one_letter_code
_entity_poly.pdbx_strand_id
1 'polypeptide(L)'
;AVGVDVIGPVQLMVSDYGQYEASLRINLKDKYYPVFELGYGKADASDESTKINYKTSAPYARIGIDWNLLKNKHDDYRLFGGFRYGFTSFKYDVTSPPIQDPIWGGDVPYGAEGVKSNYHWLEGVFGVDAKIWGPVRMGWSFRYKRRLAKKDGEIGNSYYVPGFGKQGGSRLGGTFNVTLEI
;
A
#
# COMPACT_ATOMS: atom_id res chain seq x y z
N ALA A 1 2.13 12.67 16.88
CA ALA A 1 1.24 13.02 15.77
C ALA A 1 0.60 11.78 15.16
N VAL A 2 -0.69 11.82 14.89
CA VAL A 2 -1.46 10.76 14.25
C VAL A 2 -1.96 11.26 12.90
N GLY A 3 -1.79 10.49 11.84
CA GLY A 3 -2.19 10.86 10.49
C GLY A 3 -3.02 9.79 9.79
N VAL A 4 -3.78 10.22 8.79
CA VAL A 4 -4.52 9.34 7.88
C VAL A 4 -4.21 9.71 6.43
N ASP A 5 -4.12 8.70 5.57
CA ASP A 5 -4.02 8.92 4.12
C ASP A 5 -5.41 9.12 3.53
N VAL A 6 -5.56 10.13 2.70
CA VAL A 6 -6.81 10.47 2.03
C VAL A 6 -6.88 9.92 0.60
N ILE A 7 -5.73 9.73 -0.06
CA ILE A 7 -5.71 9.23 -1.45
C ILE A 7 -6.18 7.79 -1.53
N GLY A 8 -5.78 6.95 -0.58
CA GLY A 8 -6.13 5.53 -0.58
C GLY A 8 -7.64 5.26 -0.63
N PRO A 9 -8.46 5.88 0.24
CA PRO A 9 -9.92 5.81 0.17
C PRO A 9 -10.51 6.35 -1.14
N VAL A 10 -9.99 7.48 -1.65
CA VAL A 10 -10.45 8.02 -2.95
C VAL A 10 -10.13 7.03 -4.08
N GLN A 11 -8.99 6.38 -4.04
CA GLN A 11 -8.62 5.36 -5.02
C GLN A 11 -9.60 4.18 -5.03
N LEU A 12 -10.14 3.77 -3.86
CA LEU A 12 -11.18 2.73 -3.78
C LEU A 12 -12.50 3.13 -4.44
N MET A 13 -12.78 4.44 -4.55
CA MET A 13 -14.01 4.93 -5.19
C MET A 13 -13.90 4.99 -6.71
N VAL A 14 -12.68 5.11 -7.25
CA VAL A 14 -12.44 5.34 -8.69
C VAL A 14 -11.66 4.21 -9.37
N SER A 15 -11.28 3.17 -8.61
CA SER A 15 -10.45 2.06 -9.09
C SER A 15 -10.85 0.75 -8.41
N ASP A 16 -10.51 -0.35 -9.05
CA ASP A 16 -10.75 -1.72 -8.55
C ASP A 16 -9.86 -2.10 -7.34
N TYR A 17 -9.03 -1.17 -6.87
CA TYR A 17 -8.17 -1.38 -5.72
C TYR A 17 -7.88 -0.08 -4.99
N GLY A 18 -7.56 -0.19 -3.73
CA GLY A 18 -7.13 0.93 -2.88
C GLY A 18 -6.87 0.47 -1.46
N GLN A 19 -6.68 1.43 -0.58
CA GLN A 19 -6.29 1.14 0.79
C GLN A 19 -6.78 2.20 1.77
N TYR A 20 -6.91 1.80 3.03
CA TYR A 20 -7.04 2.71 4.17
C TYR A 20 -5.73 2.64 4.95
N GLU A 21 -5.22 3.78 5.38
CA GLU A 21 -3.95 3.84 6.10
C GLU A 21 -4.01 4.88 7.22
N ALA A 22 -3.55 4.47 8.38
CA ALA A 22 -3.30 5.34 9.52
C ALA A 22 -1.81 5.30 9.88
N SER A 23 -1.28 6.41 10.31
CA SER A 23 0.12 6.58 10.68
C SER A 23 0.28 7.19 12.07
N LEU A 24 1.26 6.70 12.79
CA LEU A 24 1.75 7.28 14.03
C LEU A 24 3.17 7.78 13.79
N ARG A 25 3.39 9.07 13.99
CA ARG A 25 4.69 9.72 13.86
C ARG A 25 5.11 10.28 15.20
N ILE A 26 6.30 9.90 15.67
CA ILE A 26 6.87 10.38 16.94
C ILE A 26 7.89 11.46 16.61
N ASN A 27 7.75 12.64 17.23
CA ASN A 27 8.70 13.73 17.03
C ASN A 27 9.89 13.57 17.99
N LEU A 28 11.09 13.45 17.44
CA LEU A 28 12.34 13.46 18.20
C LEU A 28 13.17 14.69 17.82
N LYS A 29 13.03 15.76 18.62
CA LYS A 29 13.81 17.00 18.50
C LYS A 29 13.63 17.68 17.12
N ASP A 30 12.45 17.58 16.51
CA ASP A 30 12.10 18.14 15.20
C ASP A 30 13.04 17.73 14.06
N LYS A 31 13.90 16.74 14.30
CA LYS A 31 14.88 16.24 13.33
C LYS A 31 14.56 14.84 12.84
N TYR A 32 14.20 13.94 13.74
CA TYR A 32 13.93 12.55 13.45
C TYR A 32 12.49 12.20 13.80
N TYR A 33 11.85 11.46 12.94
CA TYR A 33 10.45 11.06 13.11
C TYR A 33 10.32 9.56 12.87
N PRO A 34 10.48 8.70 13.90
CA PRO A 34 10.02 7.32 13.80
C PRO A 34 8.55 7.26 13.39
N VAL A 35 8.25 6.39 12.44
CA VAL A 35 6.91 6.28 11.85
C VAL A 35 6.46 4.84 11.85
N PHE A 36 5.23 4.63 12.29
CA PHE A 36 4.50 3.36 12.21
C PHE A 36 3.26 3.60 11.38
N GLU A 37 3.05 2.78 10.36
CA GLU A 37 1.88 2.86 9.50
C GLU A 37 1.16 1.51 9.52
N LEU A 38 -0.15 1.56 9.71
CA LEU A 38 -1.02 0.40 9.61
C LEU A 38 -2.08 0.70 8.57
N GLY A 39 -2.33 -0.26 7.71
CA GLY A 39 -3.34 -0.09 6.69
C GLY A 39 -4.05 -1.39 6.34
N TYR A 40 -5.11 -1.23 5.57
CA TYR A 40 -5.91 -2.32 5.05
C TYR A 40 -6.11 -2.10 3.55
N GLY A 41 -5.53 -2.99 2.74
CA GLY A 41 -5.62 -2.94 1.29
C GLY A 41 -6.70 -3.87 0.77
N LYS A 42 -7.41 -3.43 -0.25
CA LYS A 42 -8.47 -4.19 -0.92
C LYS A 42 -8.33 -4.07 -2.43
N ALA A 43 -8.56 -5.18 -3.13
CA ALA A 43 -8.68 -5.20 -4.57
C ALA A 43 -9.77 -6.18 -4.99
N ASP A 44 -10.55 -5.80 -6.00
CA ASP A 44 -11.55 -6.63 -6.66
C ASP A 44 -11.50 -6.25 -8.15
N ALA A 45 -10.64 -6.93 -8.90
CA ALA A 45 -10.34 -6.60 -10.28
C ALA A 45 -10.76 -7.74 -11.21
N SER A 46 -11.50 -7.39 -12.26
CA SER A 46 -11.89 -8.30 -13.34
C SER A 46 -11.21 -7.90 -14.63
N ASP A 47 -10.61 -8.85 -15.31
CA ASP A 47 -10.12 -8.69 -16.68
C ASP A 47 -11.23 -8.99 -17.67
N GLU A 48 -11.61 -8.00 -18.48
CA GLU A 48 -12.72 -8.15 -19.44
C GLU A 48 -12.40 -9.13 -20.57
N SER A 49 -11.13 -9.29 -20.91
CA SER A 49 -10.70 -10.15 -22.01
C SER A 49 -10.65 -11.62 -21.60
N THR A 50 -10.09 -11.91 -20.42
CA THR A 50 -9.91 -13.28 -19.92
C THR A 50 -11.03 -13.73 -19.00
N LYS A 51 -11.89 -12.80 -18.54
CA LYS A 51 -12.93 -13.03 -17.53
C LYS A 51 -12.40 -13.54 -16.20
N ILE A 52 -11.11 -13.37 -15.96
CA ILE A 52 -10.48 -13.73 -14.69
C ILE A 52 -10.79 -12.61 -13.67
N ASN A 53 -11.35 -13.01 -12.55
CA ASN A 53 -11.56 -12.13 -11.40
C ASN A 53 -10.50 -12.40 -10.33
N TYR A 54 -9.90 -11.34 -9.81
CA TYR A 54 -8.94 -11.36 -8.72
C TYR A 54 -9.49 -10.60 -7.54
N LYS A 55 -9.53 -11.25 -6.38
CA LYS A 55 -10.03 -10.65 -5.15
C LYS A 55 -9.06 -10.84 -4.00
N THR A 56 -8.79 -9.76 -3.28
CA THR A 56 -7.99 -9.81 -2.05
C THR A 56 -8.37 -8.68 -1.11
N SER A 57 -8.21 -8.95 0.17
CA SER A 57 -8.28 -7.92 1.20
C SER A 57 -7.46 -8.35 2.42
N ALA A 58 -6.53 -7.51 2.86
CA ALA A 58 -5.71 -7.83 4.03
C ALA A 58 -5.07 -6.59 4.67
N PRO A 59 -4.72 -6.69 5.95
CA PRO A 59 -3.92 -5.68 6.62
C PRO A 59 -2.46 -5.72 6.15
N TYR A 60 -1.81 -4.57 6.26
CA TYR A 60 -0.37 -4.44 6.10
C TYR A 60 0.18 -3.49 7.16
N ALA A 61 1.47 -3.59 7.41
CA ALA A 61 2.15 -2.70 8.33
C ALA A 61 3.46 -2.20 7.73
N ARG A 62 3.86 -0.99 8.13
CA ARG A 62 5.15 -0.40 7.79
C ARG A 62 5.77 0.24 9.01
N ILE A 63 7.07 0.15 9.10
CA ILE A 63 7.88 0.81 10.12
C ILE A 63 9.02 1.53 9.45
N GLY A 64 9.34 2.72 9.92
CA GLY A 64 10.43 3.49 9.34
C GLY A 64 10.76 4.75 10.10
N ILE A 65 11.53 5.60 9.45
CA ILE A 65 11.98 6.86 10.02
C ILE A 65 12.03 7.92 8.93
N ASP A 66 11.58 9.13 9.27
CA ASP A 66 11.74 10.34 8.47
C ASP A 66 12.77 11.28 9.08
N TRP A 67 13.45 12.03 8.23
CA TRP A 67 14.34 13.11 8.61
C TRP A 67 13.81 14.43 8.06
N ASN A 68 13.73 15.44 8.92
CA ASN A 68 13.47 16.80 8.48
C ASN A 68 14.72 17.36 7.77
N LEU A 69 14.60 17.66 6.50
CA LEU A 69 15.70 18.13 5.65
C LEU A 69 15.91 19.65 5.72
N LEU A 70 14.96 20.39 6.27
CA LEU A 70 15.07 21.84 6.39
C LEU A 70 16.13 22.23 7.42
N LYS A 71 16.80 23.37 7.19
CA LYS A 71 17.75 23.96 8.15
C LYS A 71 17.02 24.45 9.41
N ASN A 72 15.94 25.19 9.23
CA ASN A 72 15.06 25.57 10.33
C ASN A 72 14.10 24.41 10.63
N LYS A 73 14.27 23.78 11.80
CA LYS A 73 13.52 22.59 12.21
C LYS A 73 12.14 22.90 12.79
N HIS A 74 11.90 24.17 13.14
CA HIS A 74 10.69 24.64 13.82
C HIS A 74 9.74 25.40 12.91
N ASP A 75 9.94 25.31 11.58
CA ASP A 75 9.04 25.95 10.62
C ASP A 75 7.66 25.27 10.55
N ASP A 76 6.68 26.05 10.13
CA ASP A 76 5.31 25.57 9.90
C ASP A 76 5.23 24.52 8.79
N TYR A 77 6.21 24.46 7.91
CA TYR A 77 6.34 23.43 6.89
C TYR A 77 7.60 22.59 7.11
N ARG A 78 7.52 21.34 6.68
CA ARG A 78 8.61 20.37 6.75
C ARG A 78 8.82 19.75 5.37
N LEU A 79 10.08 19.68 4.96
CA LEU A 79 10.53 18.86 3.87
C LEU A 79 11.20 17.63 4.49
N PHE A 80 10.72 16.46 4.19
CA PHE A 80 11.24 15.24 4.81
C PHE A 80 11.61 14.17 3.78
N GLY A 81 12.63 13.42 4.11
CA GLY A 81 12.99 12.19 3.42
C GLY A 81 13.06 11.06 4.42
N GLY A 82 12.78 9.84 3.99
CA GLY A 82 12.77 8.71 4.91
C GLY A 82 12.76 7.36 4.22
N PHE A 83 12.80 6.33 5.06
CA PHE A 83 12.70 4.94 4.64
C PHE A 83 11.62 4.21 5.43
N ARG A 84 10.98 3.25 4.78
CA ARG A 84 10.01 2.33 5.37
C ARG A 84 10.35 0.90 5.01
N TYR A 85 10.18 0.02 5.96
CA TYR A 85 10.08 -1.42 5.73
C TYR A 85 8.62 -1.82 5.86
N GLY A 86 8.08 -2.41 4.81
CA GLY A 86 6.70 -2.86 4.75
C GLY A 86 6.58 -4.36 4.66
N PHE A 87 5.53 -4.89 5.26
CA PHE A 87 5.19 -6.29 5.16
C PHE A 87 3.68 -6.52 5.19
N THR A 88 3.25 -7.58 4.51
CA THR A 88 1.88 -8.07 4.53
C THR A 88 1.86 -9.59 4.38
N SER A 89 0.89 -10.21 5.03
CA SER A 89 0.50 -11.60 4.81
C SER A 89 -0.96 -11.61 4.42
N PHE A 90 -1.26 -12.09 3.25
CA PHE A 90 -2.59 -11.99 2.68
C PHE A 90 -3.02 -13.26 1.96
N LYS A 91 -4.32 -13.36 1.73
CA LYS A 91 -4.91 -14.39 0.88
C LYS A 91 -5.55 -13.72 -0.32
N TYR A 92 -5.55 -14.39 -1.44
CA TYR A 92 -6.25 -13.94 -2.63
C TYR A 92 -7.00 -15.07 -3.28
N ASP A 93 -8.06 -14.71 -3.97
CA ASP A 93 -8.91 -15.59 -4.73
C ASP A 93 -8.76 -15.25 -6.22
N VAL A 94 -8.68 -16.27 -7.03
CA VAL A 94 -8.68 -16.15 -8.50
C VAL A 94 -9.79 -17.02 -9.01
N THR A 95 -10.75 -16.42 -9.70
CA THR A 95 -11.85 -17.12 -10.35
C THR A 95 -11.82 -16.88 -11.85
N SER A 96 -11.96 -17.93 -12.63
CA SER A 96 -12.03 -17.87 -14.10
C SER A 96 -13.27 -18.63 -14.57
N PRO A 97 -13.83 -18.31 -15.74
CA PRO A 97 -14.79 -19.16 -16.40
C PRO A 97 -14.21 -20.57 -16.60
N PRO A 98 -15.05 -21.60 -16.57
CA PRO A 98 -14.60 -22.95 -16.82
C PRO A 98 -13.95 -23.06 -18.21
N ILE A 99 -12.83 -23.77 -18.27
CA ILE A 99 -12.13 -24.06 -19.51
C ILE A 99 -12.79 -25.30 -20.14
N GLN A 100 -13.26 -25.16 -21.37
CA GLN A 100 -13.84 -26.30 -22.10
C GLN A 100 -12.71 -27.23 -22.55
N ASP A 101 -12.80 -28.51 -22.17
CA ASP A 101 -11.87 -29.52 -22.64
C ASP A 101 -12.17 -29.85 -24.13
N PRO A 102 -11.22 -29.56 -25.04
CA PRO A 102 -11.46 -29.77 -26.49
C PRO A 102 -11.46 -31.24 -26.90
N ILE A 103 -11.04 -32.18 -26.05
CA ILE A 103 -10.89 -33.59 -26.38
C ILE A 103 -12.01 -34.44 -25.78
N TRP A 104 -12.36 -34.22 -24.52
CA TRP A 104 -13.30 -35.07 -23.79
C TRP A 104 -14.67 -34.43 -23.57
N GLY A 105 -14.81 -33.17 -23.91
CA GLY A 105 -16.03 -32.41 -23.71
C GLY A 105 -16.38 -32.32 -22.22
N GLY A 106 -16.27 -31.15 -21.64
CA GLY A 106 -16.59 -30.90 -20.24
C GLY A 106 -16.02 -29.61 -19.79
N ASP A 107 -16.64 -28.99 -18.81
CA ASP A 107 -16.17 -27.74 -18.22
C ASP A 107 -15.22 -28.05 -17.07
N VAL A 108 -13.97 -27.66 -17.18
CA VAL A 108 -12.97 -27.78 -16.12
C VAL A 108 -12.96 -26.44 -15.36
N PRO A 109 -13.37 -26.40 -14.08
CA PRO A 109 -13.29 -25.17 -13.29
C PRO A 109 -11.82 -24.76 -13.11
N TYR A 110 -11.50 -23.55 -13.51
CA TYR A 110 -10.19 -22.95 -13.28
C TYR A 110 -10.30 -21.80 -12.28
N GLY A 111 -9.72 -22.01 -11.12
CA GLY A 111 -9.71 -21.01 -10.06
C GLY A 111 -9.05 -21.55 -8.80
N ALA A 112 -8.68 -20.65 -7.93
CA ALA A 112 -8.19 -20.99 -6.60
C ALA A 112 -8.64 -19.97 -5.58
N GLU A 113 -9.06 -20.47 -4.46
CA GLU A 113 -9.52 -19.67 -3.33
C GLU A 113 -8.55 -19.77 -2.16
N GLY A 114 -8.38 -18.65 -1.43
CA GLY A 114 -7.60 -18.61 -0.21
C GLY A 114 -6.09 -18.85 -0.38
N VAL A 115 -5.54 -18.54 -1.56
CA VAL A 115 -4.11 -18.69 -1.84
C VAL A 115 -3.30 -17.75 -0.96
N LYS A 116 -2.45 -18.30 -0.10
CA LYS A 116 -1.65 -17.54 0.86
C LYS A 116 -0.40 -16.98 0.19
N SER A 117 -0.11 -15.70 0.45
CA SER A 117 1.11 -15.04 0.00
C SER A 117 1.66 -14.13 1.09
N ASN A 118 2.98 -14.00 1.13
CA ASN A 118 3.69 -13.06 1.99
C ASN A 118 4.53 -12.12 1.14
N TYR A 119 4.57 -10.86 1.53
CA TYR A 119 5.28 -9.84 0.77
C TYR A 119 6.02 -8.89 1.69
N HIS A 120 7.29 -8.63 1.35
CA HIS A 120 8.17 -7.73 2.07
C HIS A 120 8.81 -6.74 1.09
N TRP A 121 8.85 -5.47 1.47
CA TRP A 121 9.41 -4.42 0.61
C TRP A 121 10.07 -3.31 1.41
N LEU A 122 10.92 -2.54 0.72
CA LEU A 122 11.44 -1.27 1.20
C LEU A 122 10.79 -0.13 0.44
N GLU A 123 10.58 0.99 1.13
CA GLU A 123 10.15 2.25 0.53
C GLU A 123 11.16 3.35 0.84
N GLY A 124 11.54 4.11 -0.20
CA GLY A 124 12.09 5.45 -0.04
C GLY A 124 10.94 6.44 -0.09
N VAL A 125 10.91 7.34 0.86
CA VAL A 125 9.84 8.34 0.99
C VAL A 125 10.44 9.73 0.93
N PHE A 126 9.81 10.61 0.16
CA PHE A 126 10.12 12.03 0.11
C PHE A 126 8.83 12.82 0.12
N GLY A 127 8.74 13.84 0.96
CA GLY A 127 7.49 14.58 1.08
C GLY A 127 7.63 15.95 1.72
N VAL A 128 6.55 16.67 1.63
CA VAL A 128 6.37 17.98 2.25
C VAL A 128 5.06 17.99 3.01
N ASP A 129 5.09 18.53 4.21
CA ASP A 129 3.88 18.83 4.98
C ASP A 129 3.93 20.25 5.55
N ALA A 130 2.76 20.85 5.67
CA ALA A 130 2.59 22.19 6.22
C ALA A 130 1.55 22.19 7.34
N LYS A 131 1.78 23.00 8.36
CA LYS A 131 0.80 23.29 9.39
C LYS A 131 -0.25 24.22 8.80
N ILE A 132 -1.50 23.80 8.81
CA ILE A 132 -2.60 24.54 8.18
C ILE A 132 -3.38 25.32 9.24
N TRP A 133 -3.73 24.65 10.32
CA TRP A 133 -4.48 25.28 11.40
C TRP A 133 -4.34 24.51 12.72
N GLY A 134 -3.95 25.23 13.80
CA GLY A 134 -3.78 24.64 15.12
C GLY A 134 -2.88 23.38 15.08
N PRO A 135 -3.36 22.22 15.52
CA PRO A 135 -2.60 20.97 15.49
C PRO A 135 -2.67 20.24 14.14
N VAL A 136 -3.40 20.78 13.15
CA VAL A 136 -3.64 20.12 11.86
C VAL A 136 -2.53 20.42 10.86
N ARG A 137 -1.93 19.37 10.32
CA ARG A 137 -0.97 19.43 9.22
C ARG A 137 -1.50 18.65 8.03
N MET A 138 -1.18 19.13 6.82
CA MET A 138 -1.47 18.44 5.57
C MET A 138 -0.21 18.34 4.73
N GLY A 139 -0.06 17.24 4.01
CA GLY A 139 1.13 17.06 3.21
C GLY A 139 1.03 15.98 2.16
N TRP A 140 1.91 16.09 1.18
CA TRP A 140 2.11 15.12 0.12
C TRP A 140 3.38 14.33 0.37
N SER A 141 3.36 13.04 0.03
CA SER A 141 4.59 12.27 -0.06
C SER A 141 4.62 11.40 -1.31
N PHE A 142 5.79 11.32 -1.90
CA PHE A 142 6.12 10.39 -2.96
C PHE A 142 6.85 9.21 -2.36
N ARG A 143 6.51 8.00 -2.82
CA ARG A 143 7.05 6.74 -2.30
C ARG A 143 7.58 5.91 -3.46
N TYR A 144 8.84 5.52 -3.39
CA TYR A 144 9.41 4.51 -4.25
C TYR A 144 9.51 3.20 -3.46
N LYS A 145 8.78 2.20 -3.91
CA LYS A 145 8.69 0.90 -3.26
C LYS A 145 9.50 -0.11 -4.06
N ARG A 146 10.32 -0.89 -3.37
CA ARG A 146 11.09 -1.99 -3.97
C ARG A 146 10.86 -3.27 -3.20
N ARG A 147 10.45 -4.31 -3.92
CA ARG A 147 10.30 -5.65 -3.35
C ARG A 147 11.64 -6.19 -2.87
N LEU A 148 11.65 -6.74 -1.66
CA LEU A 148 12.78 -7.47 -1.08
C LEU A 148 12.58 -8.98 -1.21
N ALA A 149 11.43 -9.45 -0.71
CA ALA A 149 11.10 -10.86 -0.70
C ALA A 149 9.61 -11.06 -0.94
N LYS A 150 9.28 -12.16 -1.57
CA LYS A 150 7.91 -12.65 -1.72
C LYS A 150 7.89 -14.16 -1.54
N LYS A 151 6.79 -14.66 -1.02
CA LYS A 151 6.46 -16.07 -1.07
C LYS A 151 5.15 -16.17 -1.87
N ASP A 152 5.27 -16.66 -3.10
CA ASP A 152 4.10 -16.87 -3.96
C ASP A 152 3.26 -18.02 -3.43
N GLY A 153 1.96 -17.95 -3.70
CA GLY A 153 1.06 -19.07 -3.49
C GLY A 153 1.20 -20.13 -4.58
N GLU A 154 0.43 -21.19 -4.47
CA GLU A 154 0.48 -22.37 -5.36
C GLU A 154 0.17 -22.06 -6.84
N ILE A 155 -0.53 -20.96 -7.13
CA ILE A 155 -0.99 -20.56 -8.48
C ILE A 155 -0.17 -19.40 -9.07
N GLY A 156 0.98 -19.07 -8.50
CA GLY A 156 1.86 -18.05 -9.04
C GLY A 156 1.59 -16.64 -8.52
N ASN A 157 1.68 -15.64 -9.37
CA ASN A 157 1.76 -14.25 -8.96
C ASN A 157 0.40 -13.64 -8.62
N SER A 158 0.29 -12.98 -7.44
CA SER A 158 -0.87 -12.16 -7.10
C SER A 158 -0.94 -10.90 -7.97
N TYR A 159 -2.11 -10.43 -8.38
CA TYR A 159 -2.29 -9.21 -9.16
C TYR A 159 -2.01 -7.95 -8.32
N TYR A 160 -2.47 -7.94 -7.09
CA TYR A 160 -2.36 -6.83 -6.15
C TYR A 160 -1.84 -7.31 -4.80
N VAL A 161 -0.98 -6.51 -4.20
CA VAL A 161 -0.42 -6.75 -2.86
C VAL A 161 -0.86 -5.61 -1.94
N PRO A 162 -1.60 -5.88 -0.86
CA PRO A 162 -2.01 -4.87 0.11
C PRO A 162 -0.83 -4.04 0.61
N GLY A 163 -0.94 -2.70 0.53
CA GLY A 163 0.12 -1.77 0.91
C GLY A 163 1.23 -1.56 -0.11
N PHE A 164 1.53 -2.53 -0.96
CA PHE A 164 2.53 -2.39 -2.02
C PHE A 164 1.92 -1.84 -3.33
N GLY A 165 0.76 -2.35 -3.72
CA GLY A 165 0.08 -2.01 -4.97
C GLY A 165 0.05 -3.16 -5.96
N LYS A 166 -0.09 -2.87 -7.26
CA LYS A 166 -0.01 -3.91 -8.30
C LYS A 166 1.33 -4.61 -8.23
N GLN A 167 1.32 -5.92 -8.37
CA GLN A 167 2.53 -6.70 -8.26
C GLN A 167 3.63 -6.26 -9.23
N GLY A 168 4.87 -6.32 -8.78
CA GLY A 168 6.06 -5.95 -9.56
C GLY A 168 7.31 -5.95 -8.71
N GLY A 169 8.45 -5.66 -9.34
CA GLY A 169 9.74 -5.51 -8.63
C GLY A 169 9.86 -4.16 -7.91
N SER A 170 9.24 -3.13 -8.47
CA SER A 170 9.22 -1.77 -7.91
C SER A 170 7.92 -1.05 -8.25
N ARG A 171 7.59 -0.05 -7.46
CA ARG A 171 6.41 0.80 -7.63
C ARG A 171 6.67 2.22 -7.17
N LEU A 172 6.08 3.17 -7.89
CA LEU A 172 5.90 4.54 -7.45
C LEU A 172 4.50 4.70 -6.87
N GLY A 173 4.40 5.46 -5.79
CA GLY A 173 3.14 5.81 -5.16
C GLY A 173 3.18 7.24 -4.64
N GLY A 174 2.01 7.79 -4.39
CA GLY A 174 1.83 9.08 -3.74
C GLY A 174 0.79 8.95 -2.64
N THR A 175 0.93 9.73 -1.59
CA THR A 175 -0.06 9.86 -0.52
C THR A 175 -0.32 11.32 -0.21
N PHE A 176 -1.53 11.61 0.21
CA PHE A 176 -1.89 12.88 0.80
C PHE A 176 -2.37 12.62 2.22
N ASN A 177 -1.62 13.13 3.18
CA ASN A 177 -1.86 12.86 4.59
C ASN A 177 -2.46 14.07 5.30
N VAL A 178 -3.46 13.82 6.12
CA VAL A 178 -3.94 14.74 7.13
C VAL A 178 -3.46 14.23 8.49
N THR A 179 -2.73 15.06 9.20
CA THR A 179 -2.05 14.69 10.45
C THR A 179 -2.44 15.64 11.58
N LEU A 180 -2.71 15.09 12.74
CA LEU A 180 -2.93 15.82 13.98
C LEU A 180 -1.68 15.72 14.86
N GLU A 181 -1.10 16.87 15.21
CA GLU A 181 -0.02 16.96 16.20
C GLU A 181 -0.62 16.92 17.60
N ILE A 182 -0.25 15.91 18.36
CA ILE A 182 -0.65 15.70 19.75
C ILE A 182 0.58 15.89 20.59
#